data_9e1426f56592b24a86be7c41d68236bd
#
_entry.id   9e1426f56592b24a86be7c41d68236bd
#
_cell.length_a   1.000
_cell.length_b   1.000
_cell.length_c   1.000
_cell.angle_alpha   90.00
_cell.angle_beta   90.00
_cell.angle_gamma   90.00
#
_symmetry.space_group_name_H-M   'P 1'
#
loop_
_entity.id
_entity.type
_entity.pdbx_description
1 polymer ?
#
loop_
_entity_poly.entity_id
_entity_poly.type
_entity_poly.pdbx_seq_one_letter_code
_entity_poly.pdbx_strand_id
1 'polypeptide(L)'
;LAGGGFGALALSALAAADDGRDKPGRSPDARSQDPLAPKEPQFPAKAKSVIFLFMEGGPSHVDLFDPKPELTRQNGKPLPASFGKVLTPMGTGGNALLASKRKFAKHGQSGLDFSDWLPHMARHADDFTVLRACWADGLNHVGSVCQMNTGSVLAGRPSLGAWALYGLGSVNRNLPGFVVLAEGGEITGGARNYGTGYMPATYQGTLFRNGPNPILNLNSPSDVGAERQKAKLGLIGELNGIHRRERPGDSQLDARQAAYELAFRMQASAPEAVDLSQESEKTKEMYGFHRKETAEMAHRCLLARRLVERGVRFVQVYCGAGSQWDAHSDLEGNHTRMCTRADQPTAALLKDLKARGMLDDTLVIWGGEFGRTPMTEGTNGRDHNPYGFSTLLAGGGVKGGYVHGRTDEFGLYGVEGRAHVHDFHATILHLLGFDHTKLTFRHNGKDERLTDVKGKVVTEILA
;
A
#
# COMPACT_ATOMS: atom_id res chain seq x y z
N LEU A 1 40.31 -9.00 30.88
CA LEU A 1 41.01 -9.83 29.86
C LEU A 1 40.01 -10.45 28.84
N ALA A 2 39.25 -9.64 28.10
CA ALA A 2 38.39 -10.11 27.01
C ALA A 2 38.33 -9.14 25.81
N GLY A 3 39.38 -8.35 25.58
CA GLY A 3 39.41 -7.33 24.52
C GLY A 3 40.24 -7.67 23.29
N GLY A 4 40.90 -8.84 23.24
CA GLY A 4 41.86 -9.19 22.19
C GLY A 4 41.37 -10.09 21.05
N GLY A 5 40.18 -10.71 21.15
CA GLY A 5 39.77 -11.77 20.25
C GLY A 5 39.31 -11.33 18.86
N PHE A 6 38.65 -10.20 18.74
CA PHE A 6 38.11 -9.73 17.47
C PHE A 6 39.16 -9.04 16.59
N GLY A 7 40.13 -8.36 17.19
CA GLY A 7 41.24 -7.73 16.44
C GLY A 7 42.20 -8.74 15.82
N ALA A 8 42.46 -9.85 16.50
CA ALA A 8 43.34 -10.91 16.01
C ALA A 8 42.71 -11.73 14.86
N LEU A 9 41.39 -11.94 14.91
CA LEU A 9 40.66 -12.58 13.79
C LEU A 9 40.60 -11.68 12.54
N ALA A 10 40.48 -10.36 12.72
CA ALA A 10 40.52 -9.45 11.59
C ALA A 10 41.93 -9.36 10.96
N LEU A 11 42.99 -9.39 11.77
CA LEU A 11 44.39 -9.38 11.29
C LEU A 11 44.77 -10.69 10.61
N SER A 12 44.34 -11.85 11.12
CA SER A 12 44.57 -13.14 10.47
C SER A 12 43.83 -13.31 9.14
N ALA A 13 42.61 -12.73 9.02
CA ALA A 13 41.88 -12.71 7.76
C ALA A 13 42.56 -11.79 6.70
N LEU A 14 43.16 -10.68 7.14
CA LEU A 14 43.94 -9.78 6.26
C LEU A 14 45.26 -10.40 5.83
N ALA A 15 45.96 -11.13 6.71
CA ALA A 15 47.22 -11.82 6.39
C ALA A 15 47.04 -13.02 5.46
N ALA A 16 45.86 -13.67 5.50
CA ALA A 16 45.56 -14.81 4.59
C ALA A 16 45.15 -14.36 3.18
N ALA A 17 44.89 -13.05 2.96
CA ALA A 17 44.50 -12.50 1.66
C ALA A 17 45.66 -12.16 0.73
N ASP A 18 46.91 -12.24 1.20
CA ASP A 18 48.12 -11.84 0.43
C ASP A 18 48.84 -13.01 -0.26
N ASP A 19 48.24 -14.19 -0.35
CA ASP A 19 48.78 -15.31 -1.07
C ASP A 19 48.39 -15.27 -2.56
N GLY A 20 49.26 -14.61 -3.34
CA GLY A 20 49.13 -14.40 -4.77
C GLY A 20 48.93 -15.68 -5.57
N ARG A 21 47.71 -16.00 -5.93
CA ARG A 21 47.38 -16.91 -7.01
C ARG A 21 46.48 -16.25 -8.01
N ASP A 22 47.08 -15.84 -9.12
CA ASP A 22 46.41 -15.44 -10.36
C ASP A 22 45.37 -16.49 -10.77
N LYS A 23 44.11 -16.10 -10.78
CA LYS A 23 43.04 -16.85 -11.47
C LYS A 23 42.68 -16.11 -12.75
N PRO A 24 42.64 -16.84 -13.90
CA PRO A 24 42.45 -16.24 -15.20
C PRO A 24 41.05 -15.73 -15.44
N GLY A 25 40.95 -14.49 -15.95
CA GLY A 25 39.90 -14.00 -16.81
C GLY A 25 38.53 -13.75 -16.17
N ARG A 26 38.41 -12.65 -15.40
CA ARG A 26 37.09 -12.03 -15.18
C ARG A 26 37.10 -10.63 -15.81
N SER A 27 36.12 -10.39 -16.68
CA SER A 27 35.83 -9.12 -17.30
C SER A 27 35.64 -8.03 -16.22
N PRO A 28 36.19 -6.79 -16.40
CA PRO A 28 36.16 -5.74 -15.40
C PRO A 28 34.81 -5.05 -15.18
N ASP A 29 33.71 -5.53 -15.76
CA ASP A 29 32.45 -4.78 -15.86
C ASP A 29 31.29 -5.29 -14.97
N ALA A 30 31.57 -5.97 -13.88
CA ALA A 30 30.57 -6.18 -12.85
C ALA A 30 30.65 -5.08 -11.77
N ARG A 31 30.46 -3.80 -12.15
CA ARG A 31 30.06 -2.78 -11.20
C ARG A 31 28.71 -3.26 -10.63
N SER A 32 28.62 -3.47 -9.31
CA SER A 32 27.35 -3.77 -8.66
C SER A 32 26.39 -2.63 -9.00
N GLN A 33 25.44 -2.87 -9.90
CA GLN A 33 24.41 -1.89 -10.21
C GLN A 33 23.60 -1.73 -8.94
N ASP A 34 23.43 -0.46 -8.50
CA ASP A 34 22.53 -0.12 -7.39
C ASP A 34 21.14 -0.74 -7.69
N PRO A 35 20.64 -1.69 -6.88
CA PRO A 35 19.37 -2.36 -7.17
C PRO A 35 18.18 -1.41 -7.17
N LEU A 36 18.33 -0.23 -6.55
CA LEU A 36 17.34 0.84 -6.51
C LEU A 36 17.56 1.91 -7.60
N ALA A 37 18.57 1.77 -8.48
CA ALA A 37 18.70 2.69 -9.60
C ALA A 37 17.40 2.75 -10.41
N PRO A 38 17.02 3.94 -10.92
CA PRO A 38 15.87 4.07 -11.80
C PRO A 38 15.95 3.10 -12.98
N LYS A 39 14.85 2.44 -13.28
CA LYS A 39 14.70 1.49 -14.38
C LYS A 39 13.58 1.97 -15.31
N GLU A 40 13.78 1.74 -16.60
CA GLU A 40 12.72 2.01 -17.57
C GLU A 40 11.60 0.97 -17.45
N PRO A 41 10.34 1.38 -17.50
CA PRO A 41 9.23 0.47 -17.58
C PRO A 41 9.22 -0.28 -18.93
N GLN A 42 8.50 -1.37 -19.03
CA GLN A 42 8.41 -2.19 -20.24
C GLN A 42 7.68 -1.45 -21.39
N PHE A 43 6.81 -0.50 -21.04
CA PHE A 43 6.12 0.40 -21.97
C PHE A 43 5.79 1.72 -21.24
N PRO A 44 5.40 2.79 -21.95
CA PRO A 44 5.14 4.09 -21.33
C PRO A 44 4.15 4.01 -20.18
N ALA A 45 4.63 4.28 -18.96
CA ALA A 45 3.82 4.29 -17.76
C ALA A 45 2.84 5.48 -17.76
N LYS A 46 1.63 5.26 -17.29
CA LYS A 46 0.65 6.31 -17.00
C LYS A 46 0.83 6.84 -15.58
N ALA A 47 1.07 5.96 -14.61
CA ALA A 47 1.38 6.33 -13.24
C ALA A 47 2.89 6.26 -12.98
N LYS A 48 3.45 7.30 -12.38
CA LYS A 48 4.84 7.35 -11.90
C LYS A 48 4.93 6.96 -10.43
N SER A 49 3.86 7.20 -9.67
CA SER A 49 3.75 6.89 -8.25
C SER A 49 2.36 6.41 -7.87
N VAL A 50 2.28 5.75 -6.72
CA VAL A 50 1.03 5.23 -6.14
C VAL A 50 0.89 5.73 -4.71
N ILE A 51 -0.30 6.23 -4.35
CA ILE A 51 -0.72 6.45 -2.97
C ILE A 51 -1.88 5.50 -2.69
N PHE A 52 -1.67 4.52 -1.84
CA PHE A 52 -2.70 3.56 -1.46
C PHE A 52 -3.26 3.89 -0.07
N LEU A 53 -4.45 4.49 -0.02
CA LEU A 53 -5.22 4.74 1.19
C LEU A 53 -5.92 3.45 1.59
N PHE A 54 -5.34 2.72 2.52
CA PHE A 54 -5.80 1.40 2.95
C PHE A 54 -6.72 1.54 4.16
N MET A 55 -8.00 1.26 3.95
CA MET A 55 -9.08 1.30 4.95
C MET A 55 -9.16 -0.06 5.65
N GLU A 56 -8.28 -0.29 6.63
CA GLU A 56 -8.12 -1.59 7.25
C GLU A 56 -9.31 -1.97 8.14
N GLY A 57 -9.89 -3.10 7.83
CA GLY A 57 -11.07 -3.63 8.50
C GLY A 57 -12.29 -3.80 7.60
N GLY A 58 -12.20 -3.49 6.31
CA GLY A 58 -13.25 -3.77 5.33
C GLY A 58 -14.44 -2.80 5.38
N PRO A 59 -14.36 -1.64 4.72
CA PRO A 59 -15.47 -0.68 4.59
C PRO A 59 -16.70 -1.32 3.94
N SER A 60 -17.88 -0.99 4.45
CA SER A 60 -19.15 -1.50 3.91
C SER A 60 -19.53 -0.82 2.60
N HIS A 61 -19.29 -1.47 1.47
CA HIS A 61 -19.61 -0.93 0.16
C HIS A 61 -21.10 -0.62 -0.04
N VAL A 62 -22.01 -1.44 0.53
CA VAL A 62 -23.46 -1.22 0.46
C VAL A 62 -23.94 -0.01 1.28
N ASP A 63 -23.12 0.48 2.20
CA ASP A 63 -23.40 1.67 2.99
C ASP A 63 -22.62 2.91 2.51
N LEU A 64 -21.69 2.76 1.55
CA LEU A 64 -20.82 3.85 1.08
C LEU A 64 -20.99 4.21 -0.40
N PHE A 65 -20.98 3.22 -1.32
CA PHE A 65 -20.85 3.46 -2.76
C PHE A 65 -21.82 2.65 -3.63
N ASP A 66 -22.47 1.63 -3.07
CA ASP A 66 -23.28 0.67 -3.81
C ASP A 66 -24.69 0.54 -3.23
N PRO A 67 -25.56 1.57 -3.40
CA PRO A 67 -26.92 1.57 -2.85
C PRO A 67 -27.75 0.40 -3.40
N LYS A 68 -28.45 -0.32 -2.50
CA LYS A 68 -29.26 -1.50 -2.82
C LYS A 68 -30.72 -1.29 -2.44
N PRO A 69 -31.57 -0.80 -3.35
CA PRO A 69 -33.01 -0.64 -3.08
C PRO A 69 -33.68 -1.94 -2.65
N GLU A 70 -33.26 -3.07 -3.22
CA GLU A 70 -33.79 -4.39 -2.86
C GLU A 70 -33.45 -4.78 -1.43
N LEU A 71 -32.23 -4.47 -0.97
CA LEU A 71 -31.83 -4.67 0.42
C LEU A 71 -32.72 -3.87 1.39
N THR A 72 -33.12 -2.67 1.01
CA THR A 72 -34.07 -1.84 1.78
C THR A 72 -35.47 -2.48 1.80
N ARG A 73 -35.95 -2.95 0.65
CA ARG A 73 -37.27 -3.57 0.51
C ARG A 73 -37.40 -4.88 1.28
N GLN A 74 -36.32 -5.65 1.38
CA GLN A 74 -36.30 -6.96 2.02
C GLN A 74 -35.70 -6.92 3.44
N ASN A 75 -35.53 -5.74 4.01
CA ASN A 75 -34.97 -5.59 5.36
C ASN A 75 -35.65 -6.48 6.39
N GLY A 76 -34.89 -7.17 7.20
CA GLY A 76 -35.37 -8.08 8.23
C GLY A 76 -35.79 -9.47 7.73
N LYS A 77 -35.79 -9.72 6.42
CA LYS A 77 -36.09 -11.05 5.84
C LYS A 77 -34.81 -11.83 5.60
N PRO A 78 -34.86 -13.16 5.52
CA PRO A 78 -33.71 -13.95 5.10
C PRO A 78 -33.33 -13.66 3.64
N LEU A 79 -32.07 -13.90 3.28
CA LEU A 79 -31.61 -13.89 1.89
C LEU A 79 -32.46 -14.92 1.07
N PRO A 80 -32.87 -14.58 -0.17
CA PRO A 80 -33.63 -15.50 -1.02
C PRO A 80 -32.94 -16.86 -1.20
N ALA A 81 -33.71 -17.95 -1.23
CA ALA A 81 -33.20 -19.31 -1.38
C ALA A 81 -32.40 -19.54 -2.68
N SER A 82 -32.61 -18.70 -3.71
CA SER A 82 -31.83 -18.69 -4.96
C SER A 82 -30.34 -18.43 -4.77
N PHE A 83 -29.91 -17.78 -3.66
CA PHE A 83 -28.52 -17.57 -3.33
C PHE A 83 -27.83 -18.82 -2.76
N GLY A 84 -28.59 -19.87 -2.43
CA GLY A 84 -28.04 -21.08 -1.84
C GLY A 84 -27.42 -20.85 -0.45
N LYS A 85 -26.50 -21.72 -0.06
CA LYS A 85 -25.79 -21.60 1.22
C LYS A 85 -24.62 -20.62 1.08
N VAL A 86 -24.68 -19.49 1.77
CA VAL A 86 -23.60 -18.50 1.83
C VAL A 86 -22.66 -18.83 2.99
N LEU A 87 -21.38 -18.92 2.71
CA LEU A 87 -20.33 -19.10 3.72
C LEU A 87 -19.79 -17.74 4.13
N THR A 88 -19.86 -17.43 5.42
CA THR A 88 -19.28 -16.22 6.00
C THR A 88 -18.45 -16.58 7.22
N PRO A 89 -17.42 -15.79 7.57
CA PRO A 89 -16.52 -16.12 8.69
C PRO A 89 -17.25 -16.33 10.03
N MET A 90 -18.26 -15.50 10.31
CA MET A 90 -19.03 -15.58 11.57
C MET A 90 -20.32 -16.39 11.44
N GLY A 91 -20.50 -17.09 10.32
CA GLY A 91 -21.67 -17.95 10.10
C GLY A 91 -22.99 -17.21 9.90
N THR A 92 -22.96 -15.97 9.46
CA THR A 92 -24.13 -15.08 9.32
C THR A 92 -24.92 -15.28 8.03
N GLY A 93 -24.51 -16.23 7.17
CA GLY A 93 -25.14 -16.46 5.85
C GLY A 93 -26.64 -16.73 5.87
N GLY A 94 -27.19 -17.21 7.01
CA GLY A 94 -28.63 -17.43 7.22
C GLY A 94 -29.33 -16.29 7.98
N ASN A 95 -28.62 -15.22 8.34
CA ASN A 95 -29.18 -14.11 9.11
C ASN A 95 -30.05 -13.21 8.23
N ALA A 96 -30.86 -12.37 8.89
CA ALA A 96 -31.73 -11.41 8.21
C ALA A 96 -30.93 -10.36 7.45
N LEU A 97 -31.46 -9.91 6.33
CA LEU A 97 -30.95 -8.77 5.56
C LEU A 97 -31.04 -7.50 6.40
N LEU A 98 -29.99 -6.67 6.33
CA LEU A 98 -29.89 -5.40 7.02
C LEU A 98 -29.84 -4.26 5.98
N ALA A 99 -30.90 -3.45 5.92
CA ALA A 99 -30.91 -2.25 5.07
C ALA A 99 -29.87 -1.23 5.52
N SER A 100 -29.30 -0.54 4.56
CA SER A 100 -28.51 0.67 4.85
C SER A 100 -29.43 1.78 5.39
N LYS A 101 -29.01 2.48 6.44
CA LYS A 101 -29.68 3.66 6.95
C LYS A 101 -29.20 4.95 6.27
N ARG A 102 -28.28 4.82 5.32
CA ARG A 102 -27.64 5.97 4.67
C ARG A 102 -28.52 6.56 3.57
N LYS A 103 -28.36 7.87 3.39
CA LYS A 103 -28.91 8.58 2.26
C LYS A 103 -27.86 8.62 1.16
N PHE A 104 -28.21 8.11 -0.01
CA PHE A 104 -27.38 8.16 -1.18
C PHE A 104 -27.83 9.29 -2.10
N ALA A 105 -26.87 9.94 -2.73
CA ALA A 105 -27.12 10.91 -3.80
C ALA A 105 -26.10 10.69 -4.94
N LYS A 106 -26.53 11.10 -6.14
CA LYS A 106 -25.66 11.14 -7.32
C LYS A 106 -24.86 12.43 -7.33
N HIS A 107 -23.56 12.31 -7.56
CA HIS A 107 -22.63 13.42 -7.51
C HIS A 107 -21.83 13.56 -8.80
N GLY A 108 -21.34 14.79 -9.06
CA GLY A 108 -20.61 15.14 -10.26
C GLY A 108 -21.46 15.07 -11.52
N GLN A 109 -20.82 15.23 -12.67
CA GLN A 109 -21.44 15.03 -13.99
C GLN A 109 -21.62 13.54 -14.28
N SER A 110 -20.75 12.70 -13.71
CA SER A 110 -20.78 11.25 -13.84
C SER A 110 -21.97 10.59 -13.15
N GLY A 111 -22.56 11.24 -12.16
CA GLY A 111 -23.66 10.70 -11.38
C GLY A 111 -23.29 9.51 -10.49
N LEU A 112 -22.05 9.48 -9.99
CA LEU A 112 -21.60 8.44 -9.05
C LEU A 112 -22.36 8.54 -7.73
N ASP A 113 -22.75 7.38 -7.20
CA ASP A 113 -23.44 7.27 -5.92
C ASP A 113 -22.46 7.38 -4.75
N PHE A 114 -22.72 8.30 -3.82
CA PHE A 114 -22.05 8.38 -2.54
C PHE A 114 -23.08 8.50 -1.42
N SER A 115 -22.77 7.89 -0.29
CA SER A 115 -23.59 8.07 0.91
C SER A 115 -23.28 9.39 1.62
N ASP A 116 -24.21 9.82 2.47
CA ASP A 116 -24.11 11.02 3.30
C ASP A 116 -22.95 10.98 4.31
N TRP A 117 -22.24 9.87 4.46
CA TRP A 117 -21.01 9.77 5.23
C TRP A 117 -19.77 10.36 4.55
N LEU A 118 -19.82 10.57 3.22
CA LEU A 118 -18.66 10.97 2.41
C LEU A 118 -18.88 12.29 1.64
N PRO A 119 -19.32 13.39 2.31
CA PRO A 119 -19.68 14.63 1.62
C PRO A 119 -18.52 15.37 0.96
N HIS A 120 -17.28 15.15 1.42
CA HIS A 120 -16.10 15.77 0.82
C HIS A 120 -15.61 14.96 -0.40
N MET A 121 -15.49 13.63 -0.29
CA MET A 121 -15.13 12.76 -1.42
C MET A 121 -16.15 12.86 -2.55
N ALA A 122 -17.43 12.96 -2.24
CA ALA A 122 -18.51 13.12 -3.21
C ALA A 122 -18.33 14.31 -4.16
N ARG A 123 -17.65 15.38 -3.71
CA ARG A 123 -17.31 16.55 -4.57
C ARG A 123 -16.27 16.22 -5.65
N HIS A 124 -15.59 15.10 -5.52
CA HIS A 124 -14.61 14.58 -6.43
C HIS A 124 -15.10 13.36 -7.20
N ALA A 125 -16.42 13.16 -7.30
CA ALA A 125 -17.04 12.04 -7.99
C ALA A 125 -16.48 11.84 -9.41
N ASP A 126 -16.30 12.94 -10.14
CA ASP A 126 -15.80 12.91 -11.52
C ASP A 126 -14.29 12.59 -11.65
N ASP A 127 -13.56 12.55 -10.53
CA ASP A 127 -12.16 12.13 -10.49
C ASP A 127 -12.01 10.63 -10.19
N PHE A 128 -13.05 9.95 -9.69
CA PHE A 128 -13.00 8.56 -9.28
C PHE A 128 -13.44 7.57 -10.36
N THR A 129 -12.72 6.45 -10.45
CA THR A 129 -13.23 5.18 -10.98
C THR A 129 -13.60 4.28 -9.80
N VAL A 130 -14.79 3.70 -9.81
CA VAL A 130 -15.24 2.72 -8.83
C VAL A 130 -15.19 1.32 -9.43
N LEU A 131 -14.31 0.46 -8.91
CA LEU A 131 -14.37 -0.99 -9.12
C LEU A 131 -15.40 -1.56 -8.16
N ARG A 132 -16.64 -1.77 -8.61
CA ARG A 132 -17.78 -2.11 -7.74
C ARG A 132 -17.87 -3.60 -7.43
N ALA A 133 -17.31 -4.46 -8.25
CA ALA A 133 -17.40 -5.91 -8.15
C ALA A 133 -16.03 -6.56 -7.88
N CYS A 134 -15.22 -5.96 -7.00
CA CYS A 134 -14.00 -6.57 -6.51
C CYS A 134 -14.33 -7.83 -5.71
N TRP A 135 -13.44 -8.83 -5.73
CA TRP A 135 -13.56 -10.02 -4.91
C TRP A 135 -12.18 -10.58 -4.54
N ALA A 136 -12.14 -11.36 -3.44
CA ALA A 136 -10.93 -11.89 -2.84
C ALA A 136 -11.12 -13.32 -2.36
N ASP A 137 -10.04 -14.03 -2.04
CA ASP A 137 -10.07 -15.40 -1.52
C ASP A 137 -10.13 -15.43 0.01
N GLY A 138 -9.63 -14.37 0.68
CA GLY A 138 -9.50 -14.32 2.14
C GLY A 138 -10.82 -14.02 2.84
N LEU A 139 -11.11 -14.74 3.93
CA LEU A 139 -12.30 -14.57 4.75
C LEU A 139 -12.03 -13.81 6.06
N ASN A 140 -10.79 -13.76 6.53
CA ASN A 140 -10.38 -13.09 7.75
C ASN A 140 -9.40 -11.95 7.46
N HIS A 141 -9.28 -10.99 8.38
CA HIS A 141 -8.44 -9.80 8.18
C HIS A 141 -6.99 -10.14 7.88
N VAL A 142 -6.34 -11.03 8.66
CA VAL A 142 -4.90 -11.32 8.50
C VAL A 142 -4.57 -11.82 7.11
N GLY A 143 -5.33 -12.79 6.60
CA GLY A 143 -5.16 -13.34 5.26
C GLY A 143 -5.55 -12.36 4.16
N SER A 144 -6.65 -11.63 4.33
CA SER A 144 -7.18 -10.72 3.31
C SER A 144 -6.36 -9.43 3.19
N VAL A 145 -5.90 -8.85 4.31
CA VAL A 145 -4.95 -7.74 4.30
C VAL A 145 -3.65 -8.17 3.63
N CYS A 146 -3.16 -9.38 3.94
CA CYS A 146 -2.00 -9.95 3.27
C CYS A 146 -2.24 -10.10 1.77
N GLN A 147 -3.38 -10.65 1.36
CA GLN A 147 -3.72 -10.85 -0.06
C GLN A 147 -3.82 -9.53 -0.83
N MET A 148 -4.48 -8.51 -0.27
CA MET A 148 -4.59 -7.20 -0.92
C MET A 148 -3.22 -6.54 -1.10
N ASN A 149 -2.27 -6.82 -0.23
CA ASN A 149 -0.93 -6.26 -0.32
C ASN A 149 0.06 -7.11 -1.13
N THR A 150 -0.07 -8.45 -1.14
CA THR A 150 0.95 -9.37 -1.68
C THR A 150 0.45 -10.32 -2.75
N GLY A 151 -0.85 -10.31 -3.05
CA GLY A 151 -1.48 -11.27 -3.96
C GLY A 151 -1.73 -12.66 -3.34
N SER A 152 -1.42 -12.86 -2.06
CA SER A 152 -1.59 -14.16 -1.38
C SER A 152 -2.14 -14.02 0.01
N VAL A 153 -3.06 -14.88 0.40
CA VAL A 153 -3.55 -14.99 1.78
C VAL A 153 -2.46 -15.49 2.74
N LEU A 154 -1.40 -16.09 2.21
CA LEU A 154 -0.27 -16.61 2.97
C LEU A 154 0.89 -15.62 2.93
N ALA A 155 1.58 -15.49 4.07
CA ALA A 155 2.79 -14.69 4.18
C ALA A 155 3.96 -15.28 3.34
N GLY A 156 4.98 -14.44 3.07
CA GLY A 156 6.21 -14.87 2.41
C GLY A 156 6.34 -14.40 0.95
N ARG A 157 5.32 -13.72 0.41
CA ARG A 157 5.40 -13.10 -0.92
C ARG A 157 5.72 -11.59 -0.80
N PRO A 158 6.40 -11.02 -1.80
CA PRO A 158 6.66 -9.58 -1.85
C PRO A 158 5.37 -8.77 -1.99
N SER A 159 5.32 -7.63 -1.32
CA SER A 159 4.20 -6.70 -1.42
C SER A 159 4.16 -5.97 -2.77
N LEU A 160 2.99 -5.43 -3.13
CA LEU A 160 2.79 -4.61 -4.34
C LEU A 160 3.80 -3.45 -4.40
N GLY A 161 4.05 -2.75 -3.26
CA GLY A 161 5.06 -1.69 -3.21
C GLY A 161 6.49 -2.22 -3.45
N ALA A 162 6.81 -3.43 -2.96
CA ALA A 162 8.09 -4.07 -3.25
C ALA A 162 8.24 -4.42 -4.74
N TRP A 163 7.17 -4.92 -5.38
CA TRP A 163 7.15 -5.19 -6.83
C TRP A 163 7.29 -3.92 -7.66
N ALA A 164 6.60 -2.83 -7.28
CA ALA A 164 6.74 -1.53 -7.93
C ALA A 164 8.18 -1.02 -7.87
N LEU A 165 8.80 -1.11 -6.69
CA LEU A 165 10.19 -0.68 -6.49
C LEU A 165 11.19 -1.61 -7.19
N TYR A 166 10.96 -2.92 -7.22
CA TYR A 166 11.76 -3.87 -7.98
C TYR A 166 11.74 -3.58 -9.48
N GLY A 167 10.56 -3.26 -10.02
CA GLY A 167 10.38 -2.94 -11.43
C GLY A 167 10.96 -1.58 -11.84
N LEU A 168 10.65 -0.51 -11.11
CA LEU A 168 10.97 0.87 -11.49
C LEU A 168 12.23 1.43 -10.83
N GLY A 169 12.70 0.85 -9.73
CA GLY A 169 13.69 1.50 -8.88
C GLY A 169 13.14 2.79 -8.24
N SER A 170 14.03 3.62 -7.73
CA SER A 170 13.71 4.90 -7.10
C SER A 170 14.37 6.05 -7.85
N VAL A 171 13.61 7.11 -8.16
CA VAL A 171 14.17 8.35 -8.72
C VAL A 171 14.77 9.23 -7.62
N ASN A 172 14.37 9.03 -6.37
CA ASN A 172 14.93 9.69 -5.20
C ASN A 172 15.93 8.77 -4.50
N ARG A 173 17.17 9.21 -4.38
CA ARG A 173 18.24 8.46 -3.70
C ARG A 173 18.34 8.73 -2.19
N ASN A 174 17.60 9.72 -1.69
CA ASN A 174 17.70 10.21 -0.32
C ASN A 174 16.52 9.85 0.56
N LEU A 175 15.45 9.30 -0.04
CA LEU A 175 14.26 8.80 0.65
C LEU A 175 13.98 7.35 0.23
N PRO A 176 13.31 6.56 1.07
CA PRO A 176 12.85 5.23 0.67
C PRO A 176 11.92 5.34 -0.54
N GLY A 177 12.07 4.45 -1.52
CA GLY A 177 11.17 4.41 -2.67
C GLY A 177 9.79 3.84 -2.34
N PHE A 178 9.66 3.12 -1.21
CA PHE A 178 8.39 2.63 -0.67
C PHE A 178 8.27 3.04 0.81
N VAL A 179 7.25 3.83 1.13
CA VAL A 179 6.95 4.33 2.47
C VAL A 179 5.59 3.83 2.94
N VAL A 180 5.50 3.44 4.19
CA VAL A 180 4.27 3.05 4.87
C VAL A 180 3.97 4.04 5.98
N LEU A 181 2.80 4.66 5.94
CA LEU A 181 2.32 5.61 6.93
C LEU A 181 1.22 4.93 7.74
N ALA A 182 1.48 4.65 9.01
CA ALA A 182 0.50 4.03 9.89
C ALA A 182 0.26 4.90 11.13
N GLU A 183 -0.95 4.82 11.65
CA GLU A 183 -1.29 5.34 12.98
C GLU A 183 -0.71 4.41 14.06
N GLY A 184 -0.82 4.81 15.33
CA GLY A 184 -0.17 4.14 16.46
C GLY A 184 -0.61 2.71 16.78
N GLY A 185 -1.47 2.08 15.97
CA GLY A 185 -1.89 0.69 16.06
C GLY A 185 -1.00 -0.27 15.26
N GLU A 186 -1.03 -1.56 15.60
CA GLU A 186 -0.43 -2.59 14.75
C GLU A 186 -1.25 -2.79 13.49
N ILE A 187 -0.59 -2.76 12.33
CA ILE A 187 -1.18 -3.18 11.07
C ILE A 187 -1.51 -4.68 11.19
N THR A 188 -2.75 -5.06 10.87
CA THR A 188 -3.17 -6.47 10.94
C THR A 188 -2.31 -7.34 10.04
N GLY A 189 -1.64 -8.31 10.64
CA GLY A 189 -0.65 -9.14 9.94
C GLY A 189 0.78 -8.55 9.92
N GLY A 190 0.99 -7.31 10.38
CA GLY A 190 2.32 -6.73 10.60
C GLY A 190 3.13 -6.47 9.34
N ALA A 191 4.45 -6.56 9.47
CA ALA A 191 5.41 -6.21 8.43
C ALA A 191 5.32 -7.05 7.14
N ARG A 192 4.61 -8.20 7.15
CA ARG A 192 4.40 -9.01 5.94
C ARG A 192 3.68 -8.26 4.82
N ASN A 193 2.87 -7.26 5.18
CA ASN A 193 2.06 -6.49 4.23
C ASN A 193 2.87 -5.46 3.43
N TYR A 194 4.05 -5.11 3.91
CA TYR A 194 4.98 -4.19 3.22
C TYR A 194 6.40 -4.77 3.11
N GLY A 195 6.52 -6.07 3.34
CA GLY A 195 7.77 -6.83 3.27
C GLY A 195 8.13 -7.20 1.84
N THR A 196 9.34 -7.73 1.72
CA THR A 196 9.91 -8.19 0.46
C THR A 196 9.69 -9.69 0.20
N GLY A 197 9.16 -10.43 1.18
CA GLY A 197 9.04 -11.88 1.05
C GLY A 197 10.37 -12.52 0.65
N TYR A 198 10.41 -13.17 -0.51
CA TYR A 198 11.61 -13.80 -1.07
C TYR A 198 12.53 -12.84 -1.85
N MET A 199 12.15 -11.57 -2.04
CA MET A 199 13.02 -10.58 -2.69
C MET A 199 14.03 -9.98 -1.71
N PRO A 200 15.13 -9.37 -2.20
CA PRO A 200 16.08 -8.63 -1.38
C PRO A 200 15.44 -7.54 -0.52
N ALA A 201 15.90 -7.38 0.71
CA ALA A 201 15.36 -6.44 1.68
C ALA A 201 15.40 -4.96 1.24
N THR A 202 16.19 -4.62 0.22
CA THR A 202 16.28 -3.28 -0.34
C THR A 202 14.96 -2.75 -0.91
N TYR A 203 14.02 -3.65 -1.26
CA TYR A 203 12.69 -3.27 -1.79
C TYR A 203 11.62 -3.17 -0.71
N GLN A 204 11.98 -3.35 0.57
CA GLN A 204 11.03 -3.32 1.69
C GLN A 204 10.45 -1.92 1.91
N GLY A 205 9.18 -1.87 2.28
CA GLY A 205 8.54 -0.64 2.74
C GLY A 205 9.12 -0.17 4.08
N THR A 206 9.41 1.13 4.17
CA THR A 206 9.89 1.78 5.38
C THR A 206 8.71 2.37 6.14
N LEU A 207 8.48 1.88 7.35
CA LEU A 207 7.41 2.37 8.22
C LEU A 207 7.76 3.71 8.83
N PHE A 208 6.95 4.73 8.56
CA PHE A 208 6.96 6.03 9.22
C PHE A 208 5.81 6.06 10.24
N ARG A 209 6.11 6.52 11.44
CA ARG A 209 5.15 6.62 12.55
C ARG A 209 4.54 8.02 12.63
N ASN A 210 3.42 8.13 13.31
CA ASN A 210 2.88 9.44 13.65
C ASN A 210 3.80 10.19 14.65
N GLY A 211 3.73 11.51 14.63
CA GLY A 211 4.42 12.39 15.59
C GLY A 211 5.68 13.04 15.05
N PRO A 212 6.41 13.77 15.92
CA PRO A 212 7.53 14.61 15.52
C PRO A 212 8.77 13.84 15.04
N ASN A 213 8.85 12.54 15.36
CA ASN A 213 9.94 11.66 14.95
C ASN A 213 9.39 10.48 14.15
N PRO A 214 8.92 10.69 12.93
CA PRO A 214 8.26 9.64 12.14
C PRO A 214 9.19 8.48 11.77
N ILE A 215 10.49 8.72 11.74
CA ILE A 215 11.51 7.72 11.42
C ILE A 215 12.35 7.47 12.65
N LEU A 216 12.30 6.24 13.15
CA LEU A 216 13.09 5.87 14.32
C LEU A 216 14.58 5.85 14.02
N ASN A 217 15.37 6.28 15.01
CA ASN A 217 16.84 6.26 14.96
C ASN A 217 17.42 6.98 13.73
N LEU A 218 16.69 7.97 13.19
CA LEU A 218 17.16 8.77 12.06
C LEU A 218 18.42 9.57 12.42
N ASN A 219 18.44 10.16 13.61
CA ASN A 219 19.57 10.94 14.09
C ASN A 219 20.67 10.03 14.68
N SER A 220 21.92 10.36 14.40
CA SER A 220 23.04 9.72 15.09
C SER A 220 22.98 10.03 16.60
N PRO A 221 23.45 9.11 17.48
CA PRO A 221 23.64 9.42 18.89
C PRO A 221 24.48 10.71 19.05
N SER A 222 24.18 11.48 20.08
CA SER A 222 24.80 12.81 20.31
C SER A 222 26.34 12.79 20.45
N ASP A 223 26.90 11.65 20.81
CA ASP A 223 28.33 11.39 20.93
C ASP A 223 28.99 10.94 19.61
N VAL A 224 28.21 10.79 18.53
CA VAL A 224 28.68 10.34 17.21
C VAL A 224 28.54 11.46 16.19
N GLY A 225 29.62 12.21 15.97
CA GLY A 225 29.68 13.24 14.92
C GLY A 225 29.59 12.64 13.51
N ALA A 226 29.23 13.48 12.52
CA ALA A 226 29.03 13.09 11.13
C ALA A 226 30.23 12.37 10.50
N GLU A 227 31.47 12.86 10.77
CA GLU A 227 32.70 12.24 10.27
C GLU A 227 32.92 10.84 10.83
N ARG A 228 32.64 10.63 12.13
CA ARG A 228 32.73 9.30 12.75
C ARG A 228 31.69 8.35 12.19
N GLN A 229 30.49 8.85 11.92
CA GLN A 229 29.43 8.04 11.29
C GLN A 229 29.81 7.64 9.85
N LYS A 230 30.36 8.58 9.07
CA LYS A 230 30.86 8.32 7.73
C LYS A 230 31.99 7.29 7.72
N ALA A 231 32.94 7.41 8.64
CA ALA A 231 34.05 6.45 8.80
C ALA A 231 33.54 5.04 9.15
N LYS A 232 32.55 4.93 10.06
CA LYS A 232 31.91 3.64 10.38
C LYS A 232 31.25 3.01 9.16
N LEU A 233 30.52 3.78 8.36
CA LEU A 233 29.89 3.29 7.13
C LEU A 233 30.91 2.88 6.08
N GLY A 234 32.03 3.61 5.96
CA GLY A 234 33.16 3.23 5.11
C GLY A 234 33.71 1.87 5.51
N LEU A 235 34.01 1.67 6.80
CA LEU A 235 34.50 0.38 7.31
C LEU A 235 33.50 -0.76 7.07
N ILE A 236 32.21 -0.53 7.33
CA ILE A 236 31.14 -1.53 7.03
C ILE A 236 31.11 -1.85 5.54
N GLY A 237 31.25 -0.84 4.67
CA GLY A 237 31.32 -1.01 3.22
C GLY A 237 32.53 -1.90 2.79
N GLU A 238 33.69 -1.65 3.37
CA GLU A 238 34.91 -2.46 3.10
C GLU A 238 34.71 -3.91 3.56
N LEU A 239 34.22 -4.13 4.79
CA LEU A 239 33.93 -5.48 5.32
C LEU A 239 32.88 -6.21 4.47
N ASN A 240 31.81 -5.54 4.06
CA ASN A 240 30.82 -6.11 3.16
C ASN A 240 31.42 -6.40 1.78
N GLY A 241 32.37 -5.58 1.31
CA GLY A 241 33.11 -5.80 0.08
C GLY A 241 33.97 -7.08 0.11
N ILE A 242 34.61 -7.38 1.26
CA ILE A 242 35.34 -8.63 1.48
C ILE A 242 34.34 -9.81 1.45
N HIS A 243 33.28 -9.74 2.22
CA HIS A 243 32.23 -10.77 2.27
C HIS A 243 31.61 -11.09 0.90
N ARG A 244 31.41 -10.03 0.09
CA ARG A 244 30.87 -10.16 -1.27
C ARG A 244 31.81 -10.93 -2.21
N ARG A 245 33.12 -10.72 -2.07
CA ARG A 245 34.12 -11.48 -2.86
C ARG A 245 34.10 -12.97 -2.53
N GLU A 246 33.87 -13.31 -1.26
CA GLU A 246 33.76 -14.69 -0.80
C GLU A 246 32.43 -15.34 -1.19
N ARG A 247 31.37 -14.56 -1.36
CA ARG A 247 29.99 -15.00 -1.68
C ARG A 247 29.44 -14.28 -2.90
N PRO A 248 29.98 -14.51 -4.08
CA PRO A 248 29.54 -13.85 -5.30
C PRO A 248 28.09 -14.21 -5.62
N GLY A 249 27.25 -13.21 -5.84
CA GLY A 249 25.81 -13.38 -6.15
C GLY A 249 24.88 -13.38 -4.94
N ASP A 250 25.39 -13.16 -3.72
CA ASP A 250 24.53 -12.97 -2.54
C ASP A 250 23.91 -11.56 -2.54
N SER A 251 22.70 -11.49 -3.10
CA SER A 251 21.93 -10.22 -3.19
C SER A 251 21.54 -9.63 -1.83
N GLN A 252 21.59 -10.41 -0.74
CA GLN A 252 21.30 -9.91 0.61
C GLN A 252 22.41 -9.02 1.14
N LEU A 253 23.67 -9.29 0.76
CA LEU A 253 24.80 -8.41 1.13
C LEU A 253 24.70 -7.06 0.42
N ASP A 254 24.33 -7.04 -0.87
CA ASP A 254 24.11 -5.80 -1.62
C ASP A 254 22.95 -5.00 -1.05
N ALA A 255 21.85 -5.66 -0.70
CA ALA A 255 20.68 -5.04 -0.08
C ALA A 255 21.02 -4.41 1.27
N ARG A 256 21.83 -5.09 2.09
CA ARG A 256 22.28 -4.58 3.40
C ARG A 256 23.11 -3.29 3.23
N GLN A 257 24.06 -3.29 2.31
CA GLN A 257 24.89 -2.11 2.04
C GLN A 257 24.01 -0.94 1.56
N ALA A 258 23.14 -1.17 0.57
CA ALA A 258 22.22 -0.16 0.06
C ALA A 258 21.32 0.42 1.15
N ALA A 259 20.82 -0.43 2.08
CA ALA A 259 20.01 0.01 3.21
C ALA A 259 20.79 0.94 4.18
N TYR A 260 22.04 0.62 4.51
CA TYR A 260 22.87 1.48 5.36
C TYR A 260 23.19 2.82 4.69
N GLU A 261 23.51 2.81 3.40
CA GLU A 261 23.77 4.03 2.64
C GLU A 261 22.51 4.90 2.53
N LEU A 262 21.35 4.29 2.28
CA LEU A 262 20.08 5.01 2.28
C LEU A 262 19.78 5.62 3.64
N ALA A 263 19.92 4.87 4.74
CA ALA A 263 19.70 5.37 6.09
C ALA A 263 20.59 6.60 6.40
N PHE A 264 21.83 6.58 5.95
CA PHE A 264 22.74 7.72 6.12
C PHE A 264 22.29 8.94 5.31
N ARG A 265 21.92 8.76 4.03
CA ARG A 265 21.42 9.86 3.19
C ARG A 265 20.10 10.43 3.74
N MET A 266 19.25 9.59 4.32
CA MET A 266 18.01 10.01 4.97
C MET A 266 18.25 10.96 6.15
N GLN A 267 19.34 10.83 6.89
CA GLN A 267 19.65 11.73 8.02
C GLN A 267 19.67 13.21 7.61
N ALA A 268 20.11 13.50 6.39
CA ALA A 268 20.14 14.85 5.87
C ALA A 268 18.82 15.31 5.22
N SER A 269 18.08 14.40 4.57
CA SER A 269 16.97 14.77 3.67
C SER A 269 15.58 14.47 4.24
N ALA A 270 15.46 13.44 5.08
CA ALA A 270 14.17 13.06 5.62
C ALA A 270 13.56 14.10 6.58
N PRO A 271 14.33 14.80 7.44
CA PRO A 271 13.75 15.83 8.31
C PRO A 271 12.96 16.89 7.54
N GLU A 272 13.47 17.40 6.43
CA GLU A 272 12.77 18.38 5.59
C GLU A 272 11.54 17.77 4.91
N ALA A 273 11.66 16.54 4.41
CA ALA A 273 10.53 15.86 3.74
C ALA A 273 9.34 15.63 4.66
N VAL A 274 9.58 15.33 5.94
CA VAL A 274 8.53 15.07 6.94
C VAL A 274 8.07 16.31 7.70
N ASP A 275 8.76 17.44 7.58
CA ASP A 275 8.40 18.69 8.24
C ASP A 275 7.20 19.35 7.53
N LEU A 276 6.02 19.23 8.13
CA LEU A 276 4.79 19.85 7.64
C LEU A 276 4.62 21.30 8.16
N SER A 277 5.54 21.85 8.95
CA SER A 277 5.45 23.20 9.47
C SER A 277 5.46 24.26 8.36
N GLN A 278 6.13 23.92 7.24
CA GLN A 278 6.27 24.80 6.07
C GLN A 278 5.02 24.81 5.16
N GLU A 279 4.06 23.95 5.38
CA GLU A 279 2.80 23.96 4.64
C GLU A 279 1.92 25.13 5.13
N SER A 280 1.26 25.79 4.17
CA SER A 280 0.40 26.94 4.51
C SER A 280 -0.77 26.50 5.42
N GLU A 281 -1.23 27.42 6.28
CA GLU A 281 -2.40 27.16 7.12
C GLU A 281 -3.63 26.84 6.27
N LYS A 282 -3.80 27.47 5.11
CA LYS A 282 -4.85 27.14 4.14
C LYS A 282 -4.79 25.70 3.67
N THR A 283 -3.57 25.19 3.41
CA THR A 283 -3.38 23.76 3.06
C THR A 283 -3.75 22.87 4.23
N LYS A 284 -3.26 23.17 5.42
CA LYS A 284 -3.56 22.38 6.63
C LYS A 284 -5.06 22.35 6.93
N GLU A 285 -5.75 23.49 6.80
CA GLU A 285 -7.21 23.59 6.97
C GLU A 285 -7.96 22.75 5.93
N MET A 286 -7.54 22.81 4.66
CA MET A 286 -8.11 22.01 3.58
C MET A 286 -8.05 20.51 3.89
N TYR A 287 -6.93 20.01 4.43
CA TYR A 287 -6.77 18.62 4.84
C TYR A 287 -7.52 18.28 6.15
N GLY A 288 -7.92 19.27 6.93
CA GLY A 288 -8.64 19.06 8.19
C GLY A 288 -7.75 18.92 9.43
N PHE A 289 -6.57 19.54 9.45
CA PHE A 289 -5.62 19.49 10.58
C PHE A 289 -6.19 20.05 11.89
N HIS A 290 -7.10 21.02 11.81
CA HIS A 290 -7.67 21.69 12.99
C HIS A 290 -8.84 20.92 13.64
N ARG A 291 -9.21 19.78 13.07
CA ARG A 291 -10.27 18.92 13.59
C ARG A 291 -9.66 17.67 14.20
N LYS A 292 -9.95 17.41 15.47
CA LYS A 292 -9.41 16.25 16.22
C LYS A 292 -9.64 14.92 15.48
N GLU A 293 -10.82 14.77 14.87
CA GLU A 293 -11.25 13.54 14.20
C GLU A 293 -10.47 13.26 12.92
N THR A 294 -10.02 14.31 12.23
CA THR A 294 -9.34 14.21 10.92
C THR A 294 -7.83 14.40 10.99
N ALA A 295 -7.32 15.08 12.04
CA ALA A 295 -5.94 15.56 12.12
C ALA A 295 -4.88 14.50 11.82
N GLU A 296 -5.02 13.30 12.35
CA GLU A 296 -4.05 12.22 12.13
C GLU A 296 -4.04 11.73 10.67
N MET A 297 -5.22 11.55 10.07
CA MET A 297 -5.32 11.14 8.66
C MET A 297 -4.91 12.28 7.73
N ALA A 298 -5.25 13.52 8.09
CA ALA A 298 -4.80 14.72 7.39
C ALA A 298 -3.28 14.82 7.33
N HIS A 299 -2.60 14.57 8.46
CA HIS A 299 -1.14 14.52 8.53
C HIS A 299 -0.57 13.49 7.57
N ARG A 300 -1.10 12.25 7.58
CA ARG A 300 -0.63 11.18 6.70
C ARG A 300 -0.90 11.45 5.22
N CYS A 301 -2.09 11.96 4.87
CA CYS A 301 -2.41 12.31 3.49
C CYS A 301 -1.52 13.45 2.96
N LEU A 302 -1.30 14.50 3.75
CA LEU A 302 -0.41 15.59 3.36
C LEU A 302 1.05 15.13 3.24
N LEU A 303 1.50 14.28 4.16
CA LEU A 303 2.83 13.67 4.08
C LEU A 303 2.97 12.77 2.85
N ALA A 304 1.96 11.97 2.51
CA ALA A 304 1.95 11.14 1.30
C ALA A 304 2.12 11.99 0.04
N ARG A 305 1.40 13.13 -0.08
CA ARG A 305 1.58 14.06 -1.19
C ARG A 305 3.02 14.58 -1.26
N ARG A 306 3.59 15.02 -0.13
CA ARG A 306 4.97 15.53 -0.08
C ARG A 306 6.00 14.47 -0.46
N LEU A 307 5.78 13.22 -0.08
CA LEU A 307 6.67 12.11 -0.42
C LEU A 307 6.66 11.82 -1.93
N VAL A 308 5.47 11.74 -2.56
CA VAL A 308 5.41 11.53 -4.02
C VAL A 308 5.94 12.73 -4.81
N GLU A 309 5.72 13.95 -4.34
CA GLU A 309 6.32 15.17 -4.89
C GLU A 309 7.86 15.12 -4.90
N ARG A 310 8.46 14.38 -3.95
CA ARG A 310 9.90 14.13 -3.84
C ARG A 310 10.36 12.83 -4.50
N GLY A 311 9.51 12.19 -5.28
CA GLY A 311 9.86 11.01 -6.08
C GLY A 311 9.78 9.68 -5.34
N VAL A 312 9.06 9.59 -4.21
CA VAL A 312 8.72 8.30 -3.61
C VAL A 312 7.73 7.56 -4.53
N ARG A 313 8.05 6.32 -4.89
CA ARG A 313 7.27 5.54 -5.86
C ARG A 313 5.97 4.98 -5.31
N PHE A 314 6.00 4.53 -4.07
CA PHE A 314 4.84 3.90 -3.45
C PHE A 314 4.68 4.40 -2.01
N VAL A 315 3.51 4.97 -1.71
CA VAL A 315 3.15 5.40 -0.37
C VAL A 315 1.88 4.69 0.05
N GLN A 316 1.97 3.83 1.05
CA GLN A 316 0.81 3.17 1.64
C GLN A 316 0.40 3.89 2.91
N VAL A 317 -0.85 4.32 2.97
CA VAL A 317 -1.42 5.07 4.10
C VAL A 317 -2.49 4.22 4.75
N TYR A 318 -2.24 3.72 5.94
CA TYR A 318 -3.24 3.00 6.71
C TYR A 318 -4.20 3.98 7.40
N CYS A 319 -5.50 3.73 7.25
CA CYS A 319 -6.58 4.38 7.99
C CYS A 319 -7.34 3.32 8.76
N GLY A 320 -7.16 3.28 10.07
CA GLY A 320 -7.77 2.28 10.92
C GLY A 320 -6.91 1.04 11.13
N ALA A 321 -5.58 1.19 11.27
CA ALA A 321 -4.68 0.10 11.62
C ALA A 321 -5.18 -0.69 12.84
N GLY A 322 -5.06 -2.04 12.77
CA GLY A 322 -5.73 -2.94 13.73
C GLY A 322 -7.19 -3.18 13.38
N SER A 323 -7.53 -3.14 12.10
CA SER A 323 -8.86 -3.44 11.54
C SER A 323 -9.99 -2.56 12.09
N GLN A 324 -9.75 -1.25 12.25
CA GLN A 324 -10.73 -0.35 12.88
C GLN A 324 -12.01 -0.13 12.04
N TRP A 325 -12.02 -0.45 10.74
CA TRP A 325 -13.24 -0.46 9.92
C TRP A 325 -14.09 -1.72 10.14
N ASP A 326 -13.60 -2.66 10.95
CA ASP A 326 -14.33 -3.87 11.30
C ASP A 326 -15.57 -3.55 12.14
N ALA A 327 -16.75 -3.91 11.64
CA ALA A 327 -18.04 -3.51 12.19
C ALA A 327 -19.00 -4.70 12.37
N HIS A 328 -18.58 -5.67 13.18
CA HIS A 328 -19.40 -6.81 13.60
C HIS A 328 -20.58 -6.38 14.49
N SER A 329 -20.50 -5.20 15.07
CA SER A 329 -21.56 -4.53 15.84
C SER A 329 -21.47 -3.03 15.63
N ASP A 330 -22.55 -2.31 15.90
CA ASP A 330 -22.60 -0.84 15.79
C ASP A 330 -21.98 -0.28 14.49
N LEU A 331 -22.42 -0.82 13.35
CA LEU A 331 -22.00 -0.37 12.02
C LEU A 331 -22.11 1.16 11.88
N GLU A 332 -23.22 1.74 12.36
CA GLU A 332 -23.48 3.18 12.26
C GLU A 332 -22.45 4.01 13.03
N GLY A 333 -22.18 3.66 14.29
CA GLY A 333 -21.18 4.38 15.10
C GLY A 333 -19.77 4.17 14.59
N ASN A 334 -19.43 2.93 14.18
CA ASN A 334 -18.14 2.60 13.60
C ASN A 334 -17.87 3.41 12.32
N HIS A 335 -18.76 3.30 11.33
CA HIS A 335 -18.55 3.92 10.02
C HIS A 335 -18.70 5.45 10.09
N THR A 336 -19.56 6.02 10.98
CA THR A 336 -19.58 7.46 11.23
C THR A 336 -18.20 7.97 11.66
N ARG A 337 -17.56 7.28 12.62
CA ARG A 337 -16.22 7.65 13.10
C ARG A 337 -15.16 7.52 12.02
N MET A 338 -15.17 6.39 11.30
CA MET A 338 -14.14 6.10 10.31
C MET A 338 -14.27 6.95 9.03
N CYS A 339 -15.48 7.16 8.55
CA CYS A 339 -15.76 8.08 7.44
C CYS A 339 -15.40 9.52 7.78
N THR A 340 -15.79 10.01 8.97
CA THR A 340 -15.38 11.35 9.43
C THR A 340 -13.87 11.52 9.41
N ARG A 341 -13.11 10.50 9.83
CA ARG A 341 -11.65 10.49 9.80
C ARG A 341 -11.08 10.55 8.39
N ALA A 342 -11.66 9.81 7.44
CA ALA A 342 -11.09 9.57 6.11
C ALA A 342 -11.56 10.56 5.03
N ASP A 343 -12.79 11.04 5.08
CA ASP A 343 -13.46 11.74 3.98
C ASP A 343 -12.75 13.03 3.57
N GLN A 344 -12.63 14.01 4.49
CA GLN A 344 -12.01 15.30 4.19
C GLN A 344 -10.54 15.17 3.79
N PRO A 345 -9.68 14.39 4.50
CA PRO A 345 -8.27 14.24 4.10
C PRO A 345 -8.08 13.59 2.74
N THR A 346 -8.92 12.60 2.38
CA THR A 346 -8.89 11.96 1.05
C THR A 346 -9.27 12.95 -0.04
N ALA A 347 -10.35 13.69 0.13
CA ALA A 347 -10.79 14.72 -0.81
C ALA A 347 -9.74 15.83 -0.98
N ALA A 348 -9.12 16.26 0.12
CA ALA A 348 -8.04 17.26 0.10
C ALA A 348 -6.81 16.76 -0.65
N LEU A 349 -6.43 15.48 -0.47
CA LEU A 349 -5.33 14.87 -1.21
C LEU A 349 -5.56 14.93 -2.72
N LEU A 350 -6.74 14.52 -3.19
CA LEU A 350 -7.09 14.59 -4.61
C LEU A 350 -7.05 16.03 -5.14
N LYS A 351 -7.65 16.96 -4.39
CA LYS A 351 -7.66 18.37 -4.76
C LYS A 351 -6.25 18.97 -4.84
N ASP A 352 -5.38 18.65 -3.89
CA ASP A 352 -4.00 19.15 -3.85
C ASP A 352 -3.16 18.56 -4.98
N LEU A 353 -3.23 17.24 -5.23
CA LEU A 353 -2.57 16.58 -6.35
C LEU A 353 -3.02 17.18 -7.69
N LYS A 354 -4.34 17.37 -7.87
CA LYS A 354 -4.91 17.96 -9.09
C LYS A 354 -4.44 19.40 -9.29
N ALA A 355 -4.47 20.22 -8.24
CA ALA A 355 -4.04 21.62 -8.31
C ALA A 355 -2.54 21.77 -8.64
N ARG A 356 -1.73 20.76 -8.32
CA ARG A 356 -0.29 20.71 -8.61
C ARG A 356 0.04 20.03 -9.94
N GLY A 357 -0.95 19.56 -10.70
CA GLY A 357 -0.74 18.78 -11.92
C GLY A 357 -0.09 17.41 -11.68
N MET A 358 -0.21 16.87 -10.47
CA MET A 358 0.40 15.60 -10.08
C MET A 358 -0.60 14.43 -10.16
N LEU A 359 -1.91 14.70 -10.23
CA LEU A 359 -2.91 13.63 -10.23
C LEU A 359 -2.82 12.77 -11.49
N ASP A 360 -2.45 13.36 -12.62
CA ASP A 360 -2.39 12.66 -13.90
C ASP A 360 -1.35 11.51 -13.90
N ASP A 361 -0.28 11.64 -13.11
CA ASP A 361 0.78 10.63 -13.00
C ASP A 361 0.93 10.01 -11.59
N THR A 362 -0.02 10.30 -10.69
CA THR A 362 -0.11 9.68 -9.37
C THR A 362 -1.42 8.90 -9.26
N LEU A 363 -1.31 7.57 -9.15
CA LEU A 363 -2.47 6.73 -8.89
C LEU A 363 -2.84 6.77 -7.41
N VAL A 364 -4.00 7.29 -7.08
CA VAL A 364 -4.57 7.27 -5.74
C VAL A 364 -5.59 6.13 -5.66
N ILE A 365 -5.42 5.25 -4.68
CA ILE A 365 -6.29 4.11 -4.42
C ILE A 365 -6.93 4.29 -3.05
N TRP A 366 -8.22 4.02 -2.92
CA TRP A 366 -8.96 3.99 -1.67
C TRP A 366 -9.72 2.67 -1.58
N GLY A 367 -9.48 1.87 -0.56
CA GLY A 367 -10.16 0.59 -0.37
C GLY A 367 -9.56 -0.21 0.78
N GLY A 368 -10.22 -1.30 1.14
CA GLY A 368 -9.78 -2.25 2.15
C GLY A 368 -9.65 -3.65 1.58
N GLU A 369 -9.49 -4.62 2.46
CA GLU A 369 -9.23 -6.01 2.12
C GLU A 369 -10.45 -6.79 1.64
N PHE A 370 -11.66 -6.34 2.00
CA PHE A 370 -12.96 -6.88 1.57
C PHE A 370 -14.07 -5.87 1.90
N GLY A 371 -15.33 -6.23 1.60
CA GLY A 371 -16.54 -5.48 1.97
C GLY A 371 -17.26 -6.08 3.18
N ARG A 372 -18.57 -5.77 3.29
CA ARG A 372 -19.42 -6.26 4.36
C ARG A 372 -20.66 -6.94 3.78
N THR A 373 -21.14 -7.99 4.48
CA THR A 373 -22.33 -8.75 4.06
C THR A 373 -23.59 -7.88 4.09
N PRO A 374 -24.55 -8.15 3.19
CA PRO A 374 -25.88 -7.55 3.30
C PRO A 374 -26.68 -8.11 4.47
N MET A 375 -26.29 -9.25 5.03
CA MET A 375 -26.91 -9.84 6.22
C MET A 375 -26.37 -9.18 7.48
N THR A 376 -27.23 -9.14 8.51
CA THR A 376 -26.85 -8.63 9.82
C THR A 376 -25.94 -9.61 10.56
N GLU A 377 -24.97 -9.06 11.30
CA GLU A 377 -24.34 -9.75 12.42
C GLU A 377 -24.85 -9.12 13.71
N GLY A 378 -25.29 -9.97 14.65
CA GLY A 378 -26.04 -9.47 15.80
C GLY A 378 -27.29 -8.69 15.36
N THR A 379 -27.47 -7.51 15.93
CA THR A 379 -28.62 -6.64 15.64
C THR A 379 -28.34 -5.54 14.63
N ASN A 380 -27.08 -5.08 14.50
CA ASN A 380 -26.73 -3.86 13.79
C ASN A 380 -25.29 -3.83 13.24
N GLY A 381 -24.65 -4.97 13.15
CA GLY A 381 -23.34 -5.17 12.51
C GLY A 381 -23.45 -5.90 11.18
N ARG A 382 -22.33 -6.06 10.50
CA ARG A 382 -22.17 -6.83 9.27
C ARG A 382 -20.91 -7.69 9.33
N ASP A 383 -20.99 -8.92 8.85
CA ASP A 383 -19.86 -9.84 8.69
C ASP A 383 -18.99 -9.47 7.48
N HIS A 384 -17.87 -10.13 7.31
CA HIS A 384 -16.96 -9.93 6.18
C HIS A 384 -17.58 -10.42 4.87
N ASN A 385 -17.39 -9.66 3.80
CA ASN A 385 -17.80 -10.03 2.46
C ASN A 385 -16.64 -9.94 1.45
N PRO A 386 -15.94 -11.04 1.19
CA PRO A 386 -14.92 -11.08 0.15
C PRO A 386 -15.50 -11.31 -1.26
N TYR A 387 -16.77 -11.61 -1.40
CA TYR A 387 -17.38 -12.02 -2.67
C TYR A 387 -17.80 -10.85 -3.58
N GLY A 388 -17.97 -9.67 -2.99
CA GLY A 388 -18.34 -8.46 -3.69
C GLY A 388 -18.03 -7.24 -2.83
N PHE A 389 -17.13 -6.35 -3.28
CA PHE A 389 -16.80 -5.11 -2.59
C PHE A 389 -16.32 -4.04 -3.57
N SER A 390 -16.20 -2.80 -3.09
CA SER A 390 -15.80 -1.68 -3.91
C SER A 390 -14.43 -1.15 -3.53
N THR A 391 -13.61 -0.84 -4.55
CA THR A 391 -12.36 -0.10 -4.44
C THR A 391 -12.40 1.10 -5.38
N LEU A 392 -11.94 2.26 -4.93
CA LEU A 392 -11.91 3.48 -5.73
C LEU A 392 -10.49 3.77 -6.19
N LEU A 393 -10.35 4.24 -7.42
CA LEU A 393 -9.10 4.70 -8.01
C LEU A 393 -9.29 6.11 -8.57
N ALA A 394 -8.22 6.93 -8.53
CA ALA A 394 -8.23 8.26 -9.15
C ALA A 394 -6.84 8.60 -9.70
N GLY A 395 -6.77 9.31 -10.82
CA GLY A 395 -5.52 9.72 -11.44
C GLY A 395 -4.70 8.58 -12.02
N GLY A 396 -3.42 8.82 -12.31
CA GLY A 396 -2.48 7.80 -12.79
C GLY A 396 -2.92 7.04 -14.04
N GLY A 397 -3.77 7.64 -14.89
CA GLY A 397 -4.24 7.04 -16.14
C GLY A 397 -5.52 6.21 -16.02
N VAL A 398 -6.28 6.30 -14.93
CA VAL A 398 -7.65 5.75 -14.88
C VAL A 398 -8.67 6.77 -15.35
N LYS A 399 -9.79 6.29 -15.87
CA LYS A 399 -10.94 7.14 -16.22
C LYS A 399 -11.51 7.79 -14.97
N GLY A 400 -11.85 9.07 -15.04
CA GLY A 400 -12.63 9.72 -13.99
C GLY A 400 -14.13 9.54 -14.23
N GLY A 401 -14.92 9.56 -13.16
CA GLY A 401 -16.38 9.48 -13.22
C GLY A 401 -16.92 8.15 -13.78
N TYR A 402 -16.24 7.02 -13.52
CA TYR A 402 -16.57 5.74 -14.12
C TYR A 402 -16.85 4.66 -13.09
N VAL A 403 -17.82 3.79 -13.37
CA VAL A 403 -18.10 2.60 -12.57
C VAL A 403 -17.84 1.36 -13.42
N HIS A 404 -16.98 0.47 -12.93
CA HIS A 404 -16.75 -0.84 -13.50
C HIS A 404 -17.36 -1.93 -12.64
N GLY A 405 -18.15 -2.76 -13.26
CA GLY A 405 -18.76 -3.92 -12.64
C GLY A 405 -20.01 -3.60 -11.82
N ARG A 406 -20.66 -4.65 -11.37
CA ARG A 406 -21.91 -4.60 -10.60
C ARG A 406 -21.98 -5.78 -9.63
N THR A 407 -22.42 -5.54 -8.41
CA THR A 407 -22.83 -6.58 -7.48
C THR A 407 -24.30 -6.93 -7.70
N ASP A 408 -24.75 -8.06 -7.13
CA ASP A 408 -26.16 -8.46 -7.15
C ASP A 408 -27.07 -7.43 -6.45
N GLU A 409 -28.36 -7.70 -6.43
CA GLU A 409 -29.39 -6.82 -5.89
C GLU A 409 -29.28 -6.56 -4.38
N PHE A 410 -28.51 -7.39 -3.66
CA PHE A 410 -28.24 -7.23 -2.24
C PHE A 410 -26.83 -6.73 -1.93
N GLY A 411 -25.90 -6.81 -2.91
CA GLY A 411 -24.50 -6.44 -2.74
C GLY A 411 -23.63 -7.55 -2.15
N LEU A 412 -24.04 -8.81 -2.28
CA LEU A 412 -23.29 -9.95 -1.76
C LEU A 412 -22.20 -10.41 -2.74
N TYR A 413 -22.56 -10.69 -3.99
CA TYR A 413 -21.66 -11.21 -5.01
C TYR A 413 -21.41 -10.17 -6.11
N GLY A 414 -20.16 -10.08 -6.59
CA GLY A 414 -19.93 -9.49 -7.89
C GLY A 414 -20.57 -10.34 -8.99
N VAL A 415 -21.41 -9.76 -9.86
CA VAL A 415 -22.15 -10.48 -10.90
C VAL A 415 -21.77 -10.06 -12.32
N GLU A 416 -21.21 -8.88 -12.48
CA GLU A 416 -20.78 -8.33 -13.76
C GLU A 416 -19.47 -7.56 -13.60
N GLY A 417 -18.55 -7.66 -14.57
CA GLY A 417 -17.27 -6.95 -14.51
C GLY A 417 -16.47 -7.25 -13.24
N ARG A 418 -16.47 -8.53 -12.81
CA ARG A 418 -15.78 -8.94 -11.58
C ARG A 418 -14.28 -8.73 -11.71
N ALA A 419 -13.67 -8.13 -10.67
CA ALA A 419 -12.24 -7.93 -10.58
C ALA A 419 -11.68 -8.64 -9.33
N HIS A 420 -10.92 -9.71 -9.53
CA HIS A 420 -10.16 -10.34 -8.45
C HIS A 420 -9.02 -9.44 -7.96
N VAL A 421 -8.55 -9.62 -6.74
CA VAL A 421 -7.36 -8.92 -6.24
C VAL A 421 -6.17 -9.04 -7.20
N HIS A 422 -6.00 -10.18 -7.90
CA HIS A 422 -4.95 -10.31 -8.92
C HIS A 422 -5.21 -9.46 -10.16
N ASP A 423 -6.48 -9.22 -10.55
CA ASP A 423 -6.83 -8.33 -11.67
C ASP A 423 -6.57 -6.87 -11.29
N PHE A 424 -6.88 -6.50 -10.06
CA PHE A 424 -6.54 -5.22 -9.46
C PHE A 424 -5.02 -4.99 -9.47
N HIS A 425 -4.22 -5.96 -9.01
CA HIS A 425 -2.76 -5.88 -9.06
C HIS A 425 -2.21 -5.80 -10.49
N ALA A 426 -2.74 -6.62 -11.41
CA ALA A 426 -2.36 -6.58 -12.82
C ALA A 426 -2.61 -5.20 -13.43
N THR A 427 -3.74 -4.58 -13.08
CA THR A 427 -4.11 -3.25 -13.56
C THR A 427 -3.19 -2.16 -13.00
N ILE A 428 -2.84 -2.21 -11.71
CA ILE A 428 -1.88 -1.26 -11.12
C ILE A 428 -0.50 -1.40 -11.77
N LEU A 429 -0.01 -2.63 -11.95
CA LEU A 429 1.26 -2.87 -12.63
C LEU A 429 1.23 -2.38 -14.08
N HIS A 430 0.12 -2.54 -14.78
CA HIS A 430 -0.06 -2.01 -16.13
C HIS A 430 0.02 -0.47 -16.15
N LEU A 431 -0.66 0.22 -15.24
CA LEU A 431 -0.57 1.68 -15.12
C LEU A 431 0.86 2.14 -14.82
N LEU A 432 1.64 1.35 -14.08
CA LEU A 432 3.07 1.57 -13.83
C LEU A 432 3.98 1.18 -15.02
N GLY A 433 3.43 0.74 -16.14
CA GLY A 433 4.14 0.41 -17.37
C GLY A 433 4.68 -1.03 -17.43
N PHE A 434 4.05 -1.98 -16.74
CA PHE A 434 4.46 -3.38 -16.74
C PHE A 434 3.38 -4.32 -17.27
N ASP A 435 3.83 -5.27 -18.08
CA ASP A 435 3.12 -6.53 -18.28
C ASP A 435 3.37 -7.41 -17.05
N HIS A 436 2.33 -7.57 -16.22
CA HIS A 436 2.41 -8.33 -14.96
C HIS A 436 2.84 -9.80 -15.17
N THR A 437 2.73 -10.33 -16.40
CA THR A 437 3.17 -11.69 -16.72
C THR A 437 4.67 -11.77 -17.02
N LYS A 438 5.30 -10.65 -17.34
CA LYS A 438 6.73 -10.51 -17.65
C LYS A 438 7.54 -9.89 -16.52
N LEU A 439 6.89 -9.22 -15.57
CA LEU A 439 7.56 -8.75 -14.37
C LEU A 439 7.72 -9.92 -13.39
N THR A 440 8.83 -10.59 -13.47
CA THR A 440 9.12 -11.80 -12.71
C THR A 440 10.35 -11.66 -11.83
N PHE A 441 10.38 -12.43 -10.74
CA PHE A 441 11.55 -12.62 -9.89
C PHE A 441 11.87 -14.10 -9.75
N ARG A 442 13.12 -14.50 -10.07
CA ARG A 442 13.54 -15.89 -10.00
C ARG A 442 13.74 -16.32 -8.55
N HIS A 443 12.94 -17.26 -8.06
CA HIS A 443 13.02 -17.81 -6.71
C HIS A 443 12.79 -19.32 -6.72
N ASN A 444 13.68 -20.06 -6.06
CA ASN A 444 13.60 -21.53 -5.95
C ASN A 444 13.31 -22.25 -7.30
N GLY A 445 13.95 -21.79 -8.37
CA GLY A 445 13.80 -22.40 -9.70
C GLY A 445 12.53 -22.01 -10.47
N LYS A 446 11.67 -21.13 -9.91
CA LYS A 446 10.45 -20.63 -10.54
C LYS A 446 10.53 -19.13 -10.77
N ASP A 447 9.93 -18.64 -11.85
CA ASP A 447 9.72 -17.21 -12.11
C ASP A 447 8.43 -16.76 -11.44
N GLU A 448 8.56 -16.21 -10.23
CA GLU A 448 7.46 -15.74 -9.42
C GLU A 448 6.93 -14.40 -9.91
N ARG A 449 5.62 -14.15 -9.72
CA ARG A 449 4.90 -12.92 -10.08
C ARG A 449 3.99 -12.48 -8.93
N LEU A 450 3.69 -11.19 -8.86
CA LEU A 450 2.71 -10.65 -7.89
C LEU A 450 1.33 -11.32 -8.08
N THR A 451 0.93 -11.52 -9.32
CA THR A 451 -0.38 -12.08 -9.70
C THR A 451 -0.40 -13.62 -9.78
N ASP A 452 0.70 -14.27 -9.41
CA ASP A 452 0.87 -15.72 -9.54
C ASP A 452 0.56 -16.20 -10.97
N VAL A 453 -0.36 -17.14 -11.13
CA VAL A 453 -0.82 -17.67 -12.45
C VAL A 453 -2.10 -16.96 -12.95
N LYS A 454 -2.60 -15.99 -12.19
CA LYS A 454 -3.88 -15.29 -12.42
C LYS A 454 -3.64 -13.84 -12.86
N GLY A 455 -4.70 -13.06 -12.87
CA GLY A 455 -4.71 -11.63 -13.14
C GLY A 455 -5.00 -11.30 -14.60
N LYS A 456 -5.91 -10.35 -14.78
CA LYS A 456 -6.21 -9.70 -16.06
C LYS A 456 -6.24 -8.20 -15.82
N VAL A 457 -5.66 -7.45 -16.73
CA VAL A 457 -5.78 -5.98 -16.70
C VAL A 457 -7.24 -5.62 -16.97
N VAL A 458 -7.85 -4.84 -16.09
CA VAL A 458 -9.20 -4.29 -16.26
C VAL A 458 -9.09 -3.10 -17.20
N THR A 459 -9.04 -3.37 -18.50
CA THR A 459 -8.77 -2.36 -19.56
C THR A 459 -9.87 -1.31 -19.66
N GLU A 460 -11.09 -1.62 -19.26
CA GLU A 460 -12.26 -0.76 -19.30
C GLU A 460 -12.11 0.49 -18.43
N ILE A 461 -11.27 0.46 -17.42
CA ILE A 461 -11.02 1.61 -16.54
C ILE A 461 -9.84 2.47 -16.97
N LEU A 462 -9.10 2.08 -18.00
CA LEU A 462 -7.94 2.83 -18.50
C LEU A 462 -8.39 4.03 -19.35
N ALA A 463 -7.75 5.22 -19.15
CA ALA A 463 -8.00 6.45 -19.89
C ALA A 463 -7.22 6.50 -21.20
#